data_3203274ac2360959e8ce553b6687d96f
#
_entry.id   3203274ac2360959e8ce553b6687d96f
#
_cell.length_a   1.000
_cell.length_b   1.000
_cell.length_c   1.000
_cell.angle_alpha   90.00
_cell.angle_beta   90.00
_cell.angle_gamma   90.00
#
_symmetry.space_group_name_H-M   'P 1'
#
loop_
_entity.id
_entity.type
_entity.pdbx_description
1 polymer ?
#
loop_
_entity_poly.entity_id
_entity_poly.type
_entity_poly.pdbx_seq_one_letter_code
_entity_poly.pdbx_strand_id
1 'polypeptide(L)'
;MPLIGALKLRRSTREYSDRPLPPQTLSDLLWAAFGINRPSGDRTAPYWRHVMVIDIYVAMADGVWTYETKAHTLLPYMAGDIRADTGLQDFVGTAPLNLVYVAHGERMTDISPEERRLFASVDTGFIGQNVYLFCASEGLATVFRGAVDYPKLARILKLPDQQFVTFAQTVGYPGA
;
A
#
# COMPACT_ATOMS: atom_id res chain seq x y z
N MET A 1 -0.50 3.57 21.23
CA MET A 1 0.41 4.73 21.39
C MET A 1 -0.33 6.01 21.03
N PRO A 2 -0.17 7.15 21.75
CA PRO A 2 -0.74 8.43 21.33
C PRO A 2 -0.16 8.91 19.98
N LEU A 3 -0.98 9.62 19.18
CA LEU A 3 -0.60 10.10 17.85
C LEU A 3 0.73 10.87 17.83
N ILE A 4 0.96 11.75 18.79
CA ILE A 4 2.21 12.52 18.90
C ILE A 4 3.42 11.60 19.10
N GLY A 5 3.26 10.47 19.80
CA GLY A 5 4.31 9.45 19.93
C GLY A 5 4.63 8.81 18.58
N ALA A 6 3.62 8.41 17.81
CA ALA A 6 3.81 7.82 16.49
C ALA A 6 4.48 8.83 15.52
N LEU A 7 4.07 10.09 15.54
CA LEU A 7 4.69 11.15 14.74
C LEU A 7 6.18 11.36 15.07
N LYS A 8 6.55 11.30 16.36
CA LYS A 8 7.96 11.42 16.79
C LYS A 8 8.82 10.23 16.34
N LEU A 9 8.24 9.03 16.26
CA LEU A 9 8.93 7.80 15.88
C LEU A 9 8.91 7.53 14.38
N ARG A 10 7.97 8.11 13.62
CA ARG A 10 7.81 7.90 12.19
C ARG A 10 9.12 8.21 11.43
N ARG A 11 9.62 7.22 10.72
CA ARG A 11 10.81 7.33 9.85
C ARG A 11 10.74 6.34 8.71
N SER A 12 11.52 6.56 7.66
CA SER A 12 11.74 5.60 6.59
C SER A 12 12.88 4.66 6.98
N THR A 13 12.60 3.35 6.98
CA THR A 13 13.57 2.30 7.30
C THR A 13 13.66 1.33 6.12
N ARG A 14 14.86 0.93 5.74
CA ARG A 14 15.15 0.09 4.56
C ARG A 14 15.84 -1.22 4.90
N GLU A 15 15.90 -1.54 6.18
CA GLU A 15 16.46 -2.79 6.70
C GLU A 15 15.34 -3.58 7.37
N TYR A 16 15.15 -4.80 6.90
CA TYR A 16 14.04 -5.66 7.30
C TYR A 16 14.53 -7.04 7.67
N SER A 17 13.91 -7.63 8.69
CA SER A 17 13.98 -9.08 8.90
C SER A 17 13.00 -9.78 7.96
N ASP A 18 13.21 -11.07 7.72
CA ASP A 18 12.33 -11.93 6.93
C ASP A 18 11.10 -12.42 7.72
N ARG A 19 11.00 -12.04 8.99
CA ARG A 19 9.91 -12.44 9.89
C ARG A 19 8.56 -11.98 9.32
N PRO A 20 7.61 -12.90 9.07
CA PRO A 20 6.29 -12.52 8.58
C PRO A 20 5.50 -11.74 9.63
N LEU A 21 4.60 -10.87 9.17
CA LEU A 21 3.65 -10.21 10.06
C LEU A 21 2.57 -11.22 10.50
N PRO A 22 2.20 -11.23 11.80
CA PRO A 22 1.02 -11.96 12.25
C PRO A 22 -0.24 -11.51 11.49
N PRO A 23 -1.19 -12.40 11.23
CA PRO A 23 -2.43 -12.06 10.51
C PRO A 23 -3.18 -10.87 11.12
N GLN A 24 -3.23 -10.77 12.46
CA GLN A 24 -3.89 -9.64 13.13
C GLN A 24 -3.15 -8.32 12.86
N THR A 25 -1.82 -8.33 12.91
CA THR A 25 -1.02 -7.12 12.61
C THR A 25 -1.22 -6.67 11.17
N LEU A 26 -1.28 -7.62 10.22
CA LEU A 26 -1.56 -7.32 8.81
C LEU A 26 -2.99 -6.76 8.64
N SER A 27 -3.97 -7.35 9.31
CA SER A 27 -5.36 -6.86 9.33
C SER A 27 -5.45 -5.42 9.83
N ASP A 28 -4.83 -5.14 10.98
CA ASP A 28 -4.84 -3.80 11.58
C ASP A 28 -4.10 -2.77 10.71
N LEU A 29 -2.98 -3.18 10.09
CA LEU A 29 -2.23 -2.36 9.13
C LEU A 29 -3.11 -1.93 7.95
N LEU A 30 -3.81 -2.87 7.33
CA LEU A 30 -4.66 -2.60 6.17
C LEU A 30 -5.87 -1.74 6.53
N TRP A 31 -6.45 -1.99 7.71
CA TRP A 31 -7.52 -1.13 8.22
C TRP A 31 -7.02 0.30 8.49
N ALA A 32 -5.88 0.44 9.16
CA ALA A 32 -5.28 1.75 9.40
C ALA A 32 -4.97 2.49 8.09
N ALA A 33 -4.46 1.78 7.07
CA ALA A 33 -4.11 2.33 5.77
C ALA A 33 -5.33 2.94 5.07
N PHE A 34 -6.41 2.15 4.86
CA PHE A 34 -7.55 2.60 4.06
C PHE A 34 -8.86 1.87 4.42
N GLY A 35 -9.03 1.43 5.65
CA GLY A 35 -10.24 0.75 6.13
C GLY A 35 -11.44 1.68 6.23
N ILE A 36 -12.64 1.09 6.26
CA ILE A 36 -13.89 1.81 6.55
C ILE A 36 -13.95 2.11 8.04
N ASN A 37 -14.06 3.37 8.42
CA ASN A 37 -14.06 3.80 9.81
C ASN A 37 -15.39 4.41 10.28
N ARG A 38 -16.42 4.46 9.41
CA ARG A 38 -17.74 4.99 9.75
C ARG A 38 -18.85 4.44 8.86
N PRO A 39 -20.14 4.51 9.32
CA PRO A 39 -21.28 3.89 8.62
C PRO A 39 -21.50 4.37 7.19
N SER A 40 -21.07 5.58 6.84
CA SER A 40 -21.15 6.11 5.46
C SER A 40 -20.29 5.32 4.45
N GLY A 41 -19.38 4.46 4.92
CA GLY A 41 -18.40 3.76 4.09
C GLY A 41 -17.12 4.56 3.82
N ASP A 42 -17.01 5.75 4.38
CA ASP A 42 -15.80 6.55 4.28
C ASP A 42 -14.63 5.92 5.03
N ARG A 43 -13.43 6.37 4.70
CA ARG A 43 -12.17 5.69 5.01
C ARG A 43 -11.36 6.39 6.09
N THR A 44 -10.38 5.67 6.60
CA THR A 44 -9.34 6.20 7.50
C THR A 44 -8.49 7.28 6.85
N ALA A 45 -8.34 7.28 5.53
CA ALA A 45 -7.68 8.32 4.73
C ALA A 45 -8.69 9.08 3.87
N PRO A 46 -8.50 10.39 3.61
CA PRO A 46 -9.31 11.11 2.64
C PRO A 46 -8.98 10.63 1.21
N TYR A 47 -9.90 10.84 0.29
CA TYR A 47 -9.74 10.43 -1.10
C TYR A 47 -10.52 11.34 -2.06
N TRP A 48 -10.06 11.40 -3.31
CA TRP A 48 -10.55 12.32 -4.33
C TRP A 48 -12.05 12.20 -4.57
N ARG A 49 -12.79 13.31 -4.39
CA ARG A 49 -14.24 13.44 -4.64
C ARG A 49 -15.10 12.28 -4.10
N HIS A 50 -14.69 11.62 -3.03
CA HIS A 50 -15.34 10.41 -2.49
C HIS A 50 -15.43 9.24 -3.50
N VAL A 51 -14.51 9.19 -4.48
CA VAL A 51 -14.38 8.10 -5.43
C VAL A 51 -13.22 7.19 -5.00
N MET A 52 -13.50 5.88 -4.86
CA MET A 52 -12.47 4.88 -4.50
C MET A 52 -11.57 4.63 -5.71
N VAL A 53 -10.52 5.42 -5.85
CA VAL A 53 -9.58 5.32 -6.98
C VAL A 53 -8.37 4.45 -6.68
N ILE A 54 -8.04 4.20 -5.42
CA ILE A 54 -6.87 3.39 -5.02
C ILE A 54 -7.30 2.05 -4.45
N ASP A 55 -6.77 0.97 -5.04
CA ASP A 55 -6.78 -0.36 -4.46
C ASP A 55 -5.39 -0.68 -3.90
N ILE A 56 -5.35 -1.39 -2.77
CA ILE A 56 -4.11 -1.86 -2.15
C ILE A 56 -3.88 -3.32 -2.54
N TYR A 57 -2.80 -3.58 -3.26
CA TYR A 57 -2.30 -4.92 -3.54
C TYR A 57 -1.22 -5.27 -2.52
N VAL A 58 -1.29 -6.45 -1.97
CA VAL A 58 -0.37 -6.94 -0.94
C VAL A 58 0.47 -8.06 -1.54
N ALA A 59 1.73 -7.79 -1.86
CA ALA A 59 2.68 -8.78 -2.37
C ALA A 59 3.42 -9.43 -1.20
N MET A 60 3.24 -10.73 -1.04
CA MET A 60 3.87 -11.58 -0.04
C MET A 60 4.59 -12.78 -0.71
N ALA A 61 5.29 -13.59 0.05
CA ALA A 61 6.04 -14.73 -0.49
C ALA A 61 5.18 -15.79 -1.20
N ASP A 62 3.92 -15.94 -0.81
CA ASP A 62 2.96 -16.91 -1.35
C ASP A 62 2.10 -16.36 -2.50
N GLY A 63 2.11 -15.06 -2.75
CA GLY A 63 1.36 -14.45 -3.83
C GLY A 63 1.02 -12.99 -3.64
N VAL A 64 0.11 -12.51 -4.48
CA VAL A 64 -0.46 -11.17 -4.41
C VAL A 64 -1.93 -11.27 -4.05
N TRP A 65 -2.34 -10.41 -3.15
CA TRP A 65 -3.69 -10.31 -2.63
C TRP A 65 -4.21 -8.89 -2.83
N THR A 66 -5.52 -8.71 -2.96
CA THR A 66 -6.14 -7.38 -2.95
C THR A 66 -6.92 -7.18 -1.65
N TYR A 67 -6.82 -5.99 -1.09
CA TYR A 67 -7.56 -5.64 0.12
C TYR A 67 -8.99 -5.24 -0.21
N GLU A 68 -9.95 -6.11 0.14
CA GLU A 68 -11.39 -5.82 0.04
C GLU A 68 -11.86 -5.19 1.36
N THR A 69 -12.25 -3.93 1.29
CA THR A 69 -12.47 -3.10 2.47
C THR A 69 -13.83 -3.27 3.13
N LYS A 70 -14.88 -3.70 2.40
CA LYS A 70 -16.22 -3.88 2.97
C LYS A 70 -16.28 -5.09 3.89
N ALA A 71 -15.71 -6.20 3.44
CA ALA A 71 -15.61 -7.41 4.25
C ALA A 71 -14.35 -7.42 5.12
N HIS A 72 -13.47 -6.45 4.97
CA HIS A 72 -12.18 -6.37 5.65
C HIS A 72 -11.39 -7.66 5.50
N THR A 73 -11.16 -8.07 4.26
CA THR A 73 -10.50 -9.34 3.93
C THR A 73 -9.48 -9.17 2.80
N LEU A 74 -8.60 -10.14 2.66
CA LEU A 74 -7.71 -10.27 1.50
C LEU A 74 -8.32 -11.25 0.51
N LEU A 75 -8.44 -10.81 -0.74
CA LEU A 75 -8.85 -11.65 -1.86
C LEU A 75 -7.61 -12.09 -2.65
N PRO A 76 -7.46 -13.37 -3.00
CA PRO A 76 -6.34 -13.82 -3.80
C PRO A 76 -6.42 -13.19 -5.19
N TYR A 77 -5.31 -12.62 -5.65
CA TYR A 77 -5.19 -12.00 -6.97
C TYR A 77 -4.34 -12.83 -7.93
N MET A 78 -3.13 -13.19 -7.53
CA MET A 78 -2.26 -14.07 -8.31
C MET A 78 -1.30 -14.85 -7.40
N ALA A 79 -0.94 -16.06 -7.83
CA ALA A 79 0.07 -16.87 -7.17
C ALA A 79 1.49 -16.44 -7.58
N GLY A 80 2.47 -16.78 -6.74
CA GLY A 80 3.87 -16.54 -7.00
C GLY A 80 4.43 -15.30 -6.30
N ASP A 81 5.69 -15.38 -5.93
CA ASP A 81 6.41 -14.31 -5.24
C ASP A 81 6.90 -13.26 -6.25
N ILE A 82 6.29 -12.09 -6.23
CA ILE A 82 6.69 -10.94 -7.05
C ILE A 82 7.31 -9.81 -6.22
N ARG A 83 7.61 -10.05 -4.94
CA ARG A 83 8.12 -8.99 -4.06
C ARG A 83 9.30 -8.26 -4.66
N ALA A 84 10.26 -8.98 -5.26
CA ALA A 84 11.43 -8.39 -5.92
C ALA A 84 11.09 -7.47 -7.09
N ASP A 85 9.93 -7.64 -7.73
CA ASP A 85 9.47 -6.80 -8.84
C ASP A 85 8.72 -5.54 -8.39
N THR A 86 8.42 -5.42 -7.11
CA THR A 86 7.69 -4.24 -6.56
C THR A 86 8.57 -3.01 -6.39
N GLY A 87 9.85 -3.08 -6.68
CA GLY A 87 10.78 -1.96 -6.59
C GLY A 87 12.17 -2.29 -7.12
N LEU A 88 13.00 -1.26 -7.22
CA LEU A 88 14.37 -1.34 -7.74
C LEU A 88 15.43 -1.54 -6.65
N GLN A 89 15.04 -1.63 -5.39
CA GLN A 89 15.93 -1.74 -4.24
C GLN A 89 15.95 -3.18 -3.71
N ASP A 90 17.10 -3.68 -3.30
CA ASP A 90 17.32 -5.09 -2.95
C ASP A 90 16.42 -5.60 -1.82
N PHE A 91 16.15 -4.76 -0.82
CA PHE A 91 15.36 -5.15 0.35
C PHE A 91 13.89 -5.52 0.03
N VAL A 92 13.35 -5.10 -1.13
CA VAL A 92 11.94 -5.39 -1.46
C VAL A 92 11.65 -6.87 -1.65
N GLY A 93 12.64 -7.63 -2.11
CA GLY A 93 12.53 -9.08 -2.32
C GLY A 93 12.62 -9.91 -1.04
N THR A 94 13.21 -9.34 0.02
CA THR A 94 13.42 -10.05 1.31
C THR A 94 12.46 -9.62 2.41
N ALA A 95 11.97 -8.38 2.37
CA ALA A 95 10.97 -7.91 3.31
C ALA A 95 9.69 -8.79 3.26
N PRO A 96 8.98 -8.98 4.38
CA PRO A 96 7.84 -9.89 4.45
C PRO A 96 6.69 -9.49 3.53
N LEU A 97 6.46 -8.20 3.30
CA LEU A 97 5.43 -7.73 2.38
C LEU A 97 5.75 -6.37 1.74
N ASN A 98 5.17 -6.17 0.56
CA ASN A 98 5.12 -4.87 -0.12
C ASN A 98 3.67 -4.53 -0.47
N LEU A 99 3.24 -3.35 -0.06
CA LEU A 99 1.99 -2.76 -0.52
C LEU A 99 2.25 -2.10 -1.88
N VAL A 100 1.42 -2.41 -2.88
CA VAL A 100 1.44 -1.76 -4.19
C VAL A 100 0.12 -1.03 -4.35
N TYR A 101 0.19 0.27 -4.57
CA TYR A 101 -0.99 1.12 -4.72
C TYR A 101 -1.34 1.25 -6.19
N VAL A 102 -2.53 0.76 -6.55
CA VAL A 102 -3.01 0.74 -7.93
C VAL A 102 -4.17 1.71 -8.07
N ALA A 103 -4.02 2.66 -8.99
CA ALA A 103 -5.06 3.62 -9.31
C ALA A 103 -5.96 3.13 -10.44
N HIS A 104 -7.25 3.37 -10.29
CA HIS A 104 -8.30 3.12 -11.28
C HIS A 104 -8.64 4.41 -12.03
N GLY A 105 -7.85 4.75 -13.04
CA GLY A 105 -8.04 5.97 -13.84
C GLY A 105 -9.41 6.05 -14.53
N GLU A 106 -10.01 4.91 -14.84
CA GLU A 106 -11.37 4.82 -15.41
C GLU A 106 -12.46 5.35 -14.48
N ARG A 107 -12.20 5.39 -13.17
CA ARG A 107 -13.13 5.94 -12.17
C ARG A 107 -12.98 7.45 -12.00
N MET A 108 -11.96 8.05 -12.61
CA MET A 108 -11.65 9.48 -12.49
C MET A 108 -12.12 10.22 -13.75
N THR A 109 -13.42 10.48 -13.81
CA THR A 109 -14.06 11.14 -14.95
C THR A 109 -13.83 12.67 -14.94
N ASP A 110 -13.97 13.30 -16.11
CA ASP A 110 -13.97 14.75 -16.30
C ASP A 110 -12.67 15.47 -15.89
N ILE A 111 -11.54 14.76 -15.93
CA ILE A 111 -10.21 15.31 -15.69
C ILE A 111 -9.18 14.71 -16.66
N SER A 112 -8.08 15.40 -16.86
CA SER A 112 -7.00 14.98 -17.76
C SER A 112 -6.22 13.76 -17.20
N PRO A 113 -5.48 13.01 -18.03
CA PRO A 113 -4.59 11.96 -17.56
C PRO A 113 -3.55 12.43 -16.54
N GLU A 114 -3.04 13.65 -16.70
CA GLU A 114 -2.09 14.28 -15.78
C GLU A 114 -2.73 14.53 -14.41
N GLU A 115 -3.95 15.08 -14.40
CA GLU A 115 -4.72 15.29 -13.17
C GLU A 115 -5.08 13.97 -12.48
N ARG A 116 -5.41 12.93 -13.24
CA ARG A 116 -5.63 11.57 -12.68
C ARG A 116 -4.39 11.07 -11.93
N ARG A 117 -3.21 11.21 -12.53
CA ARG A 117 -1.95 10.83 -11.88
C ARG A 117 -1.68 11.66 -10.63
N LEU A 118 -1.90 12.96 -10.71
CA LEU A 118 -1.70 13.88 -9.59
C LEU A 118 -2.60 13.51 -8.41
N PHE A 119 -3.92 13.44 -8.61
CA PHE A 119 -4.87 13.19 -7.52
C PHE A 119 -4.77 11.76 -6.98
N ALA A 120 -4.54 10.76 -7.83
CA ALA A 120 -4.28 9.40 -7.37
C ALA A 120 -2.99 9.32 -6.52
N SER A 121 -1.97 10.09 -6.86
CA SER A 121 -0.72 10.17 -6.07
C SER A 121 -0.95 10.86 -4.72
N VAL A 122 -1.81 11.87 -4.67
CA VAL A 122 -2.19 12.53 -3.42
C VAL A 122 -2.94 11.56 -2.50
N ASP A 123 -3.95 10.85 -3.01
CA ASP A 123 -4.69 9.83 -2.26
C ASP A 123 -3.75 8.74 -1.72
N THR A 124 -2.83 8.28 -2.57
CA THR A 124 -1.82 7.29 -2.17
C THR A 124 -0.92 7.82 -1.04
N GLY A 125 -0.56 9.09 -1.09
CA GLY A 125 0.25 9.74 -0.04
C GLY A 125 -0.47 9.76 1.32
N PHE A 126 -1.77 10.01 1.35
CA PHE A 126 -2.57 9.93 2.59
C PHE A 126 -2.60 8.52 3.15
N ILE A 127 -2.82 7.51 2.29
CA ILE A 127 -2.81 6.10 2.68
C ILE A 127 -1.42 5.71 3.21
N GLY A 128 -0.37 6.08 2.49
CA GLY A 128 1.02 5.78 2.87
C GLY A 128 1.43 6.41 4.20
N GLN A 129 0.93 7.60 4.52
CA GLN A 129 1.18 8.23 5.82
C GLN A 129 0.47 7.48 6.97
N ASN A 130 -0.75 6.98 6.75
CA ASN A 130 -1.41 6.13 7.73
C ASN A 130 -0.59 4.86 8.01
N VAL A 131 -0.05 4.23 6.97
CA VAL A 131 0.86 3.08 7.11
C VAL A 131 2.12 3.44 7.92
N TYR A 132 2.74 4.59 7.64
CA TYR A 132 3.88 5.07 8.42
C TYR A 132 3.56 5.23 9.91
N LEU A 133 2.42 5.85 10.24
CA LEU A 133 2.02 6.09 11.62
C LEU A 133 1.67 4.79 12.34
N PHE A 134 0.97 3.87 11.66
CA PHE A 134 0.71 2.53 12.19
C PHE A 134 2.02 1.79 12.48
N CYS A 135 2.93 1.73 11.51
CA CYS A 135 4.22 1.07 11.68
C CYS A 135 5.02 1.68 12.85
N ALA A 136 5.03 3.01 12.97
CA ALA A 136 5.70 3.69 14.08
C ALA A 136 5.07 3.33 15.44
N SER A 137 3.75 3.14 15.52
CA SER A 137 3.07 2.77 16.76
C SER A 137 3.30 1.31 17.16
N GLU A 138 3.50 0.43 16.18
CA GLU A 138 3.64 -1.03 16.39
C GLU A 138 5.09 -1.52 16.35
N GLY A 139 6.07 -0.60 16.24
CA GLY A 139 7.49 -0.96 16.17
C GLY A 139 7.89 -1.66 14.86
N LEU A 140 7.13 -1.41 13.78
CA LEU A 140 7.43 -1.92 12.45
C LEU A 140 8.30 -0.94 11.66
N ALA A 141 9.06 -1.48 10.72
CA ALA A 141 9.81 -0.76 9.71
C ALA A 141 8.97 -0.55 8.45
N THR A 142 9.07 0.62 7.83
CA THR A 142 8.40 0.89 6.55
C THR A 142 9.13 1.96 5.75
N VAL A 143 8.99 1.91 4.42
CA VAL A 143 9.40 2.98 3.51
C VAL A 143 8.45 3.08 2.31
N PHE A 144 7.93 4.27 2.07
CA PHE A 144 7.15 4.63 0.88
C PHE A 144 8.10 4.91 -0.29
N ARG A 145 7.85 4.33 -1.46
CA ARG A 145 8.82 4.27 -2.55
C ARG A 145 8.22 4.66 -3.90
N GLY A 146 8.95 5.52 -4.62
CA GLY A 146 8.77 5.77 -6.05
C GLY A 146 9.79 5.05 -6.95
N ALA A 147 10.80 4.38 -6.37
CA ALA A 147 11.79 3.59 -7.11
C ALA A 147 11.18 2.26 -7.55
N VAL A 148 10.37 2.30 -8.61
CA VAL A 148 9.59 1.19 -9.17
C VAL A 148 9.74 1.20 -10.70
N ASP A 149 9.91 0.04 -11.30
CA ASP A 149 9.73 -0.13 -12.76
C ASP A 149 8.22 -0.24 -13.04
N TYR A 150 7.58 0.90 -13.21
CA TYR A 150 6.11 1.00 -13.36
C TYR A 150 5.58 0.19 -14.54
N PRO A 151 6.17 0.26 -15.76
CA PRO A 151 5.69 -0.54 -16.88
C PRO A 151 5.84 -2.04 -16.66
N LYS A 152 6.94 -2.47 -16.04
CA LYS A 152 7.19 -3.90 -15.74
C LYS A 152 6.18 -4.40 -14.71
N LEU A 153 5.98 -3.67 -13.61
CA LEU A 153 5.07 -4.08 -12.54
C LEU A 153 3.61 -4.10 -13.03
N ALA A 154 3.20 -3.12 -13.84
CA ALA A 154 1.87 -3.11 -14.45
C ALA A 154 1.62 -4.35 -15.32
N ARG A 155 2.62 -4.77 -16.13
CA ARG A 155 2.53 -6.01 -16.92
C ARG A 155 2.45 -7.26 -16.06
N ILE A 156 3.27 -7.37 -15.00
CA ILE A 156 3.25 -8.49 -14.07
C ILE A 156 1.89 -8.61 -13.42
N LEU A 157 1.34 -7.51 -12.93
CA LEU A 157 0.00 -7.44 -12.32
C LEU A 157 -1.14 -7.52 -13.36
N LYS A 158 -0.83 -7.56 -14.66
CA LYS A 158 -1.83 -7.61 -15.75
C LYS A 158 -2.88 -6.51 -15.63
N LEU A 159 -2.44 -5.30 -15.28
CA LEU A 159 -3.34 -4.17 -15.12
C LEU A 159 -3.96 -3.76 -16.45
N PRO A 160 -5.28 -3.46 -16.51
CA PRO A 160 -5.91 -2.85 -17.67
C PRO A 160 -5.30 -1.46 -17.99
N ASP A 161 -5.43 -0.99 -19.23
CA ASP A 161 -4.77 0.22 -19.74
C ASP A 161 -5.00 1.49 -18.91
N GLN A 162 -6.17 1.61 -18.27
CA GLN A 162 -6.50 2.78 -17.44
C GLN A 162 -6.12 2.64 -15.98
N GLN A 163 -5.61 1.48 -15.59
CA GLN A 163 -5.10 1.26 -14.24
C GLN A 163 -3.58 1.42 -14.22
N PHE A 164 -3.06 2.02 -13.18
CA PHE A 164 -1.62 2.25 -13.05
C PHE A 164 -1.16 2.21 -11.59
N VAL A 165 0.07 1.75 -11.40
CA VAL A 165 0.74 1.83 -10.10
C VAL A 165 1.12 3.28 -9.82
N THR A 166 0.77 3.79 -8.65
CA THR A 166 1.20 5.12 -8.19
C THR A 166 2.52 5.04 -7.44
N PHE A 167 2.56 4.25 -6.38
CA PHE A 167 3.72 4.02 -5.50
C PHE A 167 3.68 2.61 -4.94
N ALA A 168 4.74 2.23 -4.22
CA ALA A 168 4.77 1.03 -3.41
C ALA A 168 5.28 1.37 -1.99
N GLN A 169 5.01 0.51 -1.03
CA GLN A 169 5.47 0.70 0.35
C GLN A 169 5.85 -0.65 0.96
N THR A 170 7.08 -0.76 1.41
CA THR A 170 7.58 -1.96 2.08
C THR A 170 7.26 -1.90 3.56
N VAL A 171 6.81 -3.01 4.14
CA VAL A 171 6.51 -3.14 5.58
C VAL A 171 7.09 -4.45 6.11
N GLY A 172 7.63 -4.40 7.30
CA GLY A 172 8.17 -5.57 8.00
C GLY A 172 8.67 -5.22 9.39
N TYR A 173 9.27 -6.18 10.06
CA TYR A 173 10.02 -5.90 11.29
C TYR A 173 11.39 -5.31 10.93
N PRO A 174 11.94 -4.40 11.77
CA PRO A 174 13.28 -3.90 11.56
C PRO A 174 14.31 -5.04 11.44
N GLY A 175 15.28 -4.87 10.56
CA GLY A 175 16.48 -5.69 10.52
C GLY A 175 17.34 -5.49 11.78
N ALA A 176 18.32 -6.37 11.96
CA ALA A 176 19.26 -6.31 13.06
C ALA A 176 20.23 -5.14 12.95
#